data_664ceb97e498dd9ceaf7f8acea58954d
#
_entry.id   664ceb97e498dd9ceaf7f8acea58954d
#
_cell.length_a   1.000
_cell.length_b   1.000
_cell.length_c   1.000
_cell.angle_alpha   90.00
_cell.angle_beta   90.00
_cell.angle_gamma   90.00
#
_symmetry.space_group_name_H-M   'P 1'
#
loop_
_entity.id
_entity.type
_entity.pdbx_description
1 polymer ?
#
loop_
_entity_poly.entity_id
_entity_poly.type
_entity_poly.pdbx_seq_one_letter_code
_entity_poly.pdbx_strand_id
1 'polypeptide(L)'
;MKKVESIEQLQQQSAEIRALRRGFLTNFFLDPVKHGMWIGKGECYVERMDNTSFIIKKSPTFWNVFYCSTTLDDFSHDLSSFLAEHSGTTLMFDIVGRDVQCQPVVELFKSKGCQEATSLVRMTRMAEPFGYTPDASIRMATEADIPKVSQLLHEYFNPQNEQIPYDEELVDYARQGHVLVCEEQGKIAGFLIYELNATTLYLRYWFTHPDFRDKKVGSRLLRRFFEEGRDTKRQLFWVIRTNENAIKRYCHYGFNEENMFDFVMRFGE
;
A
#
# COMPACT_ATOMS: atom_id res chain seq x y z
N MET A 1 24.16 -8.11 2.63
CA MET A 1 22.89 -7.67 3.28
C MET A 1 23.08 -7.59 4.78
N LYS A 2 22.59 -6.51 5.45
CA LYS A 2 22.71 -6.25 6.90
C LYS A 2 21.32 -6.04 7.50
N LYS A 3 21.06 -6.60 8.68
CA LYS A 3 19.80 -6.38 9.42
C LYS A 3 19.76 -4.94 9.94
N VAL A 4 18.61 -4.30 9.86
CA VAL A 4 18.37 -2.95 10.38
C VAL A 4 17.90 -3.06 11.83
N GLU A 5 18.47 -2.22 12.70
CA GLU A 5 18.19 -2.23 14.15
C GLU A 5 17.53 -0.94 14.63
N SER A 6 17.52 0.13 13.81
CA SER A 6 16.88 1.39 14.16
C SER A 6 16.40 2.19 12.95
N ILE A 7 15.47 3.12 13.20
CA ILE A 7 14.94 4.05 12.18
C ILE A 7 16.04 4.98 11.63
N GLU A 8 17.00 5.38 12.47
CA GLU A 8 18.11 6.23 12.09
C GLU A 8 18.98 5.57 11.01
N GLN A 9 19.15 4.24 11.08
CA GLN A 9 19.87 3.50 10.04
C GLN A 9 19.17 3.57 8.68
N LEU A 10 17.83 3.56 8.64
CA LEU A 10 17.07 3.76 7.39
C LEU A 10 17.17 5.19 6.88
N GLN A 11 17.12 6.18 7.77
CA GLN A 11 17.34 7.59 7.41
C GLN A 11 18.72 7.80 6.80
N GLN A 12 19.72 7.17 7.38
CA GLN A 12 21.10 7.25 6.91
C GLN A 12 21.25 6.73 5.48
N GLN A 13 20.53 5.69 5.05
CA GLN A 13 20.59 5.18 3.68
C GLN A 13 20.26 6.26 2.64
N SER A 14 19.15 6.97 2.84
CA SER A 14 18.76 8.07 1.94
C SER A 14 19.73 9.24 2.01
N ALA A 15 20.24 9.56 3.20
CA ALA A 15 21.18 10.66 3.40
C ALA A 15 22.53 10.39 2.70
N GLU A 16 23.08 9.20 2.80
CA GLU A 16 24.33 8.80 2.14
C GLU A 16 24.23 8.87 0.62
N ILE A 17 23.15 8.39 0.02
CA ILE A 17 22.93 8.50 -1.43
C ILE A 17 22.85 9.97 -1.87
N ARG A 18 22.09 10.80 -1.14
CA ARG A 18 22.01 12.24 -1.42
C ARG A 18 23.36 12.96 -1.30
N ALA A 19 24.21 12.52 -0.38
CA ALA A 19 25.54 13.10 -0.19
C ALA A 19 26.48 12.91 -1.39
N LEU A 20 26.21 11.91 -2.26
CA LEU A 20 26.96 11.72 -3.50
C LEU A 20 26.74 12.83 -4.53
N ARG A 21 25.66 13.63 -4.40
CA ARG A 21 25.34 14.81 -5.25
C ARG A 21 25.25 14.49 -6.75
N ARG A 22 24.88 13.29 -7.12
CA ARG A 22 24.74 12.82 -8.52
C ARG A 22 23.29 12.70 -8.99
N GLY A 23 22.34 13.00 -8.13
CA GLY A 23 20.91 12.83 -8.33
C GLY A 23 20.28 12.06 -7.19
N PHE A 24 18.98 11.80 -7.27
CA PHE A 24 18.26 10.99 -6.28
C PHE A 24 17.02 10.36 -6.90
N LEU A 25 17.05 9.05 -7.03
CA LEU A 25 15.94 8.20 -7.47
C LEU A 25 15.54 7.28 -6.32
N THR A 26 14.25 7.22 -5.97
CA THR A 26 13.78 6.39 -4.87
C THR A 26 12.33 6.01 -5.00
N ASN A 27 11.98 4.81 -4.51
CA ASN A 27 10.62 4.40 -4.18
C ASN A 27 10.44 4.22 -2.66
N PHE A 28 11.44 4.59 -1.87
CA PHE A 28 11.42 4.48 -0.40
C PHE A 28 11.02 5.80 0.25
N PHE A 29 9.93 5.77 1.03
CA PHE A 29 9.46 6.88 1.85
C PHE A 29 9.39 6.41 3.30
N LEU A 30 10.20 7.01 4.16
CA LEU A 30 10.28 6.59 5.55
C LEU A 30 8.98 6.89 6.30
N ASP A 31 8.41 5.85 6.89
CA ASP A 31 7.34 5.89 7.87
C ASP A 31 7.87 5.28 9.18
N PRO A 32 8.11 6.08 10.23
CA PRO A 32 8.72 5.57 11.46
C PRO A 32 7.88 4.51 12.18
N VAL A 33 6.55 4.59 12.11
CA VAL A 33 5.65 3.62 12.75
C VAL A 33 5.73 2.28 12.03
N LYS A 34 5.44 2.29 10.72
CA LYS A 34 5.45 1.10 9.88
C LYS A 34 6.82 0.41 9.85
N HIS A 35 7.88 1.19 9.57
CA HIS A 35 9.24 0.62 9.51
C HIS A 35 9.77 0.22 10.88
N GLY A 36 9.33 0.88 11.95
CA GLY A 36 9.60 0.45 13.32
C GLY A 36 9.07 -0.96 13.62
N MET A 37 7.88 -1.30 13.12
CA MET A 37 7.32 -2.64 13.24
C MET A 37 8.16 -3.68 12.46
N TRP A 38 8.58 -3.37 11.22
CA TRP A 38 9.44 -4.28 10.45
C TRP A 38 10.78 -4.55 11.16
N ILE A 39 11.36 -3.50 11.77
CA ILE A 39 12.59 -3.61 12.55
C ILE A 39 12.34 -4.47 13.81
N GLY A 40 11.27 -4.18 14.55
CA GLY A 40 10.91 -4.93 15.76
C GLY A 40 10.66 -6.43 15.51
N LYS A 41 10.06 -6.76 14.37
CA LYS A 41 9.85 -8.16 13.93
C LYS A 41 11.12 -8.78 13.31
N GLY A 42 12.18 -8.00 13.10
CA GLY A 42 13.44 -8.48 12.52
C GLY A 42 13.36 -8.79 11.04
N GLU A 43 12.42 -8.19 10.33
CA GLU A 43 12.15 -8.40 8.90
C GLU A 43 12.81 -7.33 8.00
N CYS A 44 13.39 -6.27 8.59
CA CYS A 44 13.98 -5.15 7.86
C CYS A 44 15.49 -5.33 7.66
N TYR A 45 15.93 -5.21 6.41
CA TYR A 45 17.33 -5.36 6.01
C TYR A 45 17.74 -4.25 5.05
N VAL A 46 19.04 -3.99 4.98
CA VAL A 46 19.65 -3.10 4.00
C VAL A 46 20.79 -3.82 3.28
N GLU A 47 20.88 -3.60 1.98
CA GLU A 47 21.98 -4.00 1.16
C GLU A 47 22.53 -2.79 0.40
N ARG A 48 23.80 -2.47 0.61
CA ARG A 48 24.44 -1.30 0.03
C ARG A 48 25.32 -1.70 -1.15
N MET A 49 25.04 -1.10 -2.30
CA MET A 49 25.88 -1.08 -3.49
C MET A 49 26.58 0.30 -3.61
N ASP A 50 27.38 0.48 -4.63
CA ASP A 50 28.16 1.73 -4.78
C ASP A 50 27.27 2.99 -4.84
N ASN A 51 26.22 2.96 -5.64
CA ASN A 51 25.34 4.10 -5.90
C ASN A 51 23.89 3.88 -5.46
N THR A 52 23.57 2.69 -4.95
CA THR A 52 22.22 2.28 -4.56
C THR A 52 22.23 1.64 -3.18
N SER A 53 21.24 1.99 -2.39
CA SER A 53 20.90 1.28 -1.15
C SER A 53 19.54 0.62 -1.34
N PHE A 54 19.49 -0.70 -1.23
CA PHE A 54 18.27 -1.48 -1.22
C PHE A 54 17.80 -1.66 0.22
N ILE A 55 16.55 -1.29 0.48
CA ILE A 55 15.85 -1.51 1.75
C ILE A 55 14.87 -2.67 1.53
N ILE A 56 14.97 -3.70 2.35
CA ILE A 56 14.30 -4.96 2.10
C ILE A 56 13.43 -5.32 3.29
N LYS A 57 12.13 -5.52 3.05
CA LYS A 57 11.23 -6.19 3.97
C LYS A 57 11.13 -7.66 3.57
N LYS A 58 11.60 -8.56 4.42
CA LYS A 58 11.47 -10.00 4.19
C LYS A 58 10.13 -10.53 4.68
N SER A 59 9.43 -11.22 3.80
CA SER A 59 8.28 -12.07 4.12
C SER A 59 8.65 -13.54 3.85
N PRO A 60 7.91 -14.51 4.37
CA PRO A 60 8.28 -15.93 4.21
C PRO A 60 8.38 -16.41 2.76
N THR A 61 7.59 -15.83 1.85
CA THR A 61 7.47 -16.29 0.45
C THR A 61 7.99 -15.30 -0.58
N PHE A 62 8.21 -14.04 -0.22
CA PHE A 62 8.72 -12.99 -1.10
C PHE A 62 9.34 -11.85 -0.28
N TRP A 63 10.09 -10.97 -0.93
CA TRP A 63 10.63 -9.76 -0.32
C TRP A 63 10.09 -8.52 -1.02
N ASN A 64 9.60 -7.54 -0.26
CA ASN A 64 9.38 -6.20 -0.78
C ASN A 64 10.72 -5.46 -0.76
N VAL A 65 11.09 -4.89 -1.90
CA VAL A 65 12.36 -4.21 -2.09
C VAL A 65 12.12 -2.75 -2.46
N PHE A 66 12.69 -1.89 -1.65
CA PHE A 66 12.72 -0.45 -1.88
C PHE A 66 14.16 -0.04 -2.18
N TYR A 67 14.31 1.12 -2.83
CA TYR A 67 15.64 1.60 -3.18
C TYR A 67 15.78 3.10 -3.00
N CYS A 68 17.00 3.52 -2.73
CA CYS A 68 17.52 4.87 -2.89
C CYS A 68 18.75 4.78 -3.80
N SER A 69 18.75 5.48 -4.91
CA SER A 69 19.84 5.47 -5.88
C SER A 69 20.14 6.89 -6.37
N THR A 70 21.25 7.06 -7.04
CA THR A 70 21.69 8.34 -7.64
C THR A 70 20.96 8.60 -8.95
N THR A 71 21.37 7.96 -10.04
CA THR A 71 20.81 8.11 -11.38
C THR A 71 20.14 6.82 -11.85
N LEU A 72 19.38 6.88 -12.94
CA LEU A 72 18.78 5.69 -13.54
C LEU A 72 19.84 4.71 -14.06
N ASP A 73 20.95 5.22 -14.60
CA ASP A 73 22.06 4.40 -15.13
C ASP A 73 22.78 3.69 -13.98
N ASP A 74 23.10 4.41 -12.91
CA ASP A 74 23.70 3.83 -11.71
C ASP A 74 22.79 2.76 -11.10
N PHE A 75 21.48 3.05 -11.02
CA PHE A 75 20.48 2.11 -10.55
C PHE A 75 20.40 0.87 -11.43
N SER A 76 20.45 1.05 -12.77
CA SER A 76 20.46 -0.07 -13.73
C SER A 76 21.62 -1.04 -13.52
N HIS A 77 22.81 -0.49 -13.22
CA HIS A 77 24.00 -1.30 -12.95
C HIS A 77 23.85 -2.08 -11.66
N ASP A 78 23.54 -1.39 -10.57
CA ASP A 78 23.42 -1.97 -9.22
C ASP A 78 22.25 -2.97 -9.14
N LEU A 79 21.11 -2.66 -9.79
CA LEU A 79 19.95 -3.56 -9.87
C LEU A 79 20.31 -4.90 -10.53
N SER A 80 21.13 -4.89 -11.60
CA SER A 80 21.56 -6.14 -12.25
C SER A 80 22.33 -7.05 -11.31
N SER A 81 23.24 -6.48 -10.52
CA SER A 81 24.03 -7.22 -9.52
C SER A 81 23.13 -7.75 -8.41
N PHE A 82 22.24 -6.90 -7.89
CA PHE A 82 21.28 -7.25 -6.83
C PHE A 82 20.35 -8.41 -7.26
N LEU A 83 19.77 -8.35 -8.47
CA LEU A 83 18.89 -9.40 -8.97
C LEU A 83 19.64 -10.71 -9.17
N ALA A 84 20.90 -10.68 -9.65
CA ALA A 84 21.72 -11.86 -9.82
C ALA A 84 22.03 -12.55 -8.49
N GLU A 85 22.36 -11.79 -7.44
CA GLU A 85 22.65 -12.30 -6.10
C GLU A 85 21.41 -12.92 -5.43
N HIS A 86 20.22 -12.47 -5.80
CA HIS A 86 18.94 -12.91 -5.20
C HIS A 86 18.06 -13.71 -6.19
N SER A 87 18.63 -14.32 -7.21
CA SER A 87 17.92 -15.03 -8.30
C SER A 87 17.00 -16.18 -7.83
N GLY A 88 17.21 -16.70 -6.62
CA GLY A 88 16.35 -17.73 -6.00
C GLY A 88 15.21 -17.19 -5.13
N THR A 89 14.97 -15.88 -5.15
CA THR A 89 13.98 -15.25 -4.27
C THR A 89 12.98 -14.45 -5.11
N THR A 90 11.70 -14.55 -4.78
CA THR A 90 10.67 -13.66 -5.35
C THR A 90 10.83 -12.26 -4.77
N LEU A 91 11.12 -11.29 -5.62
CA LEU A 91 11.29 -9.88 -5.25
C LEU A 91 10.15 -9.04 -5.83
N MET A 92 9.58 -8.17 -5.00
CA MET A 92 8.50 -7.26 -5.36
C MET A 92 8.97 -5.81 -5.21
N PHE A 93 8.69 -4.98 -6.22
CA PHE A 93 9.06 -3.57 -6.24
C PHE A 93 7.85 -2.73 -6.62
N ASP A 94 7.56 -1.69 -5.85
CA ASP A 94 6.52 -0.70 -6.18
C ASP A 94 7.18 0.50 -6.87
N ILE A 95 6.65 0.92 -8.02
CA ILE A 95 7.11 2.10 -8.76
C ILE A 95 5.97 3.09 -8.79
N VAL A 96 6.00 4.04 -7.86
CA VAL A 96 4.91 5.00 -7.62
C VAL A 96 5.26 6.37 -8.17
N GLY A 97 4.39 6.92 -9.02
CA GLY A 97 4.58 8.26 -9.57
C GLY A 97 3.62 8.57 -10.72
N ARG A 98 3.88 9.69 -11.39
CA ARG A 98 3.20 10.00 -12.65
C ARG A 98 3.69 9.09 -13.76
N ASP A 99 2.83 8.77 -14.71
CA ASP A 99 3.14 7.84 -15.79
C ASP A 99 4.49 8.16 -16.48
N VAL A 100 4.67 9.38 -16.90
CA VAL A 100 5.91 9.84 -17.58
C VAL A 100 7.18 9.64 -16.72
N GLN A 101 7.07 9.63 -15.41
CA GLN A 101 8.18 9.42 -14.47
C GLN A 101 8.43 7.94 -14.23
N CYS A 102 7.35 7.13 -14.21
CA CYS A 102 7.43 5.70 -13.95
C CYS A 102 7.92 4.91 -15.15
N GLN A 103 7.51 5.27 -16.37
CA GLN A 103 7.81 4.48 -17.59
C GLN A 103 9.30 4.16 -17.79
N PRO A 104 10.25 5.11 -17.65
CA PRO A 104 11.68 4.76 -17.79
C PRO A 104 12.16 3.73 -16.77
N VAL A 105 11.62 3.77 -15.55
CA VAL A 105 11.97 2.83 -14.48
C VAL A 105 11.32 1.46 -14.74
N VAL A 106 10.04 1.43 -15.14
CA VAL A 106 9.33 0.21 -15.51
C VAL A 106 10.03 -0.52 -16.65
N GLU A 107 10.41 0.20 -17.71
CA GLU A 107 11.13 -0.37 -18.84
C GLU A 107 12.52 -0.89 -18.45
N LEU A 108 13.19 -0.20 -17.52
CA LEU A 108 14.43 -0.72 -16.93
C LEU A 108 14.19 -2.07 -16.24
N PHE A 109 13.20 -2.17 -15.35
CA PHE A 109 12.88 -3.43 -14.66
C PHE A 109 12.55 -4.55 -15.66
N LYS A 110 11.75 -4.27 -16.69
CA LYS A 110 11.43 -5.24 -17.76
C LYS A 110 12.69 -5.69 -18.49
N SER A 111 13.61 -4.79 -18.81
CA SER A 111 14.88 -5.11 -19.46
C SER A 111 15.79 -6.02 -18.63
N LYS A 112 15.59 -6.05 -17.29
CA LYS A 112 16.29 -6.93 -16.35
C LYS A 112 15.55 -8.24 -16.06
N GLY A 113 14.48 -8.54 -16.80
CA GLY A 113 13.71 -9.77 -16.65
C GLY A 113 12.61 -9.72 -15.59
N CYS A 114 12.32 -8.55 -15.02
CA CYS A 114 11.16 -8.40 -14.17
C CYS A 114 9.87 -8.34 -15.00
N GLN A 115 8.78 -8.80 -14.39
CA GLN A 115 7.43 -8.75 -14.98
C GLN A 115 6.56 -7.79 -14.19
N GLU A 116 5.65 -7.11 -14.86
CA GLU A 116 4.59 -6.33 -14.21
C GLU A 116 3.54 -7.31 -13.65
N ALA A 117 3.49 -7.46 -12.33
CA ALA A 117 2.52 -8.34 -11.67
C ALA A 117 1.12 -7.71 -11.66
N THR A 118 1.05 -6.42 -11.40
CA THR A 118 -0.17 -5.62 -11.47
C THR A 118 0.18 -4.14 -11.57
N SER A 119 -0.82 -3.32 -11.87
CA SER A 119 -0.70 -1.86 -11.73
C SER A 119 -1.97 -1.26 -11.15
N LEU A 120 -1.79 -0.22 -10.34
CA LEU A 120 -2.87 0.50 -9.69
C LEU A 120 -2.90 1.94 -10.20
N VAL A 121 -4.08 2.53 -10.18
CA VAL A 121 -4.29 3.97 -10.41
C VAL A 121 -4.87 4.58 -9.14
N ARG A 122 -4.43 5.78 -8.81
CA ARG A 122 -4.97 6.54 -7.69
C ARG A 122 -6.25 7.23 -8.10
N MET A 123 -7.32 7.00 -7.34
CA MET A 123 -8.58 7.70 -7.50
C MET A 123 -8.73 8.74 -6.40
N THR A 124 -9.26 9.90 -6.75
CA THR A 124 -9.43 11.03 -5.83
C THR A 124 -10.75 11.74 -6.05
N ARG A 125 -11.30 12.29 -4.96
CA ARG A 125 -12.39 13.28 -5.02
C ARG A 125 -12.16 14.38 -3.99
N MET A 126 -12.71 15.55 -4.22
CA MET A 126 -12.84 16.55 -3.17
C MET A 126 -13.96 16.12 -2.23
N ALA A 127 -13.75 16.34 -0.92
CA ALA A 127 -14.81 16.08 0.04
C ALA A 127 -15.95 17.09 -0.18
N GLU A 128 -17.15 16.58 -0.31
CA GLU A 128 -18.38 17.35 -0.46
C GLU A 128 -19.36 16.98 0.66
N PRO A 129 -20.21 17.89 1.08
CA PRO A 129 -21.29 17.57 2.02
C PRO A 129 -22.08 16.36 1.50
N PHE A 130 -22.23 15.36 2.35
CA PHE A 130 -22.92 14.14 2.02
C PHE A 130 -24.04 13.89 3.04
N GLY A 131 -25.28 13.75 2.56
CA GLY A 131 -26.42 13.42 3.40
C GLY A 131 -26.29 12.01 3.97
N TYR A 132 -25.76 11.88 5.18
CA TYR A 132 -25.61 10.60 5.86
C TYR A 132 -26.83 10.30 6.72
N THR A 133 -27.40 9.11 6.56
CA THR A 133 -28.38 8.53 7.47
C THR A 133 -27.72 7.40 8.24
N PRO A 134 -27.70 7.43 9.59
CA PRO A 134 -27.13 6.37 10.39
C PRO A 134 -27.72 5.00 10.05
N ASP A 135 -26.84 4.01 9.96
CA ASP A 135 -27.17 2.62 9.68
C ASP A 135 -26.68 1.76 10.85
N ALA A 136 -27.61 1.18 11.61
CA ALA A 136 -27.31 0.42 12.81
C ALA A 136 -26.44 -0.82 12.58
N SER A 137 -26.37 -1.29 11.34
CA SER A 137 -25.49 -2.43 10.98
C SER A 137 -24.03 -2.01 10.71
N ILE A 138 -23.75 -0.70 10.62
CA ILE A 138 -22.40 -0.18 10.44
C ILE A 138 -21.90 0.41 11.77
N ARG A 139 -20.82 -0.11 12.27
CA ARG A 139 -20.19 0.36 13.50
C ARG A 139 -18.68 0.43 13.36
N MET A 140 -18.04 1.15 14.28
CA MET A 140 -16.59 1.03 14.48
C MET A 140 -16.26 -0.38 14.95
N ALA A 141 -15.17 -0.93 14.43
CA ALA A 141 -14.62 -2.18 14.94
C ALA A 141 -14.05 -1.99 16.35
N THR A 142 -14.13 -3.03 17.13
CA THR A 142 -13.42 -3.19 18.39
C THR A 142 -12.21 -4.10 18.21
N GLU A 143 -11.32 -4.18 19.19
CA GLU A 143 -10.20 -5.12 19.14
C GLU A 143 -10.65 -6.58 18.99
N ALA A 144 -11.84 -6.94 19.49
CA ALA A 144 -12.42 -8.28 19.35
C ALA A 144 -12.79 -8.65 17.90
N ASP A 145 -12.97 -7.68 17.03
CA ASP A 145 -13.29 -7.89 15.61
C ASP A 145 -12.02 -8.15 14.76
N ILE A 146 -10.86 -7.70 15.25
CA ILE A 146 -9.61 -7.70 14.48
C ILE A 146 -9.18 -9.08 14.01
N PRO A 147 -9.25 -10.16 14.81
CA PRO A 147 -8.90 -11.49 14.32
C PRO A 147 -9.71 -11.90 13.08
N LYS A 148 -11.00 -11.51 13.03
CA LYS A 148 -11.85 -11.81 11.85
C LYS A 148 -11.52 -10.92 10.67
N VAL A 149 -11.28 -9.64 10.89
CA VAL A 149 -10.85 -8.69 9.84
C VAL A 149 -9.52 -9.14 9.24
N SER A 150 -8.53 -9.49 10.06
CA SER A 150 -7.23 -10.01 9.63
C SER A 150 -7.37 -11.29 8.81
N GLN A 151 -8.19 -12.25 9.27
CA GLN A 151 -8.47 -13.47 8.52
C GLN A 151 -9.00 -13.15 7.12
N LEU A 152 -9.99 -12.24 7.00
CA LEU A 152 -10.59 -11.86 5.73
C LEU A 152 -9.58 -11.12 4.82
N LEU A 153 -8.73 -10.27 5.38
CA LEU A 153 -7.64 -9.64 4.62
C LEU A 153 -6.72 -10.68 3.98
N HIS A 154 -6.24 -11.64 4.76
CA HIS A 154 -5.34 -12.69 4.26
C HIS A 154 -6.02 -13.68 3.30
N GLU A 155 -7.33 -13.87 3.43
CA GLU A 155 -8.10 -14.78 2.55
C GLU A 155 -8.39 -14.15 1.18
N TYR A 156 -8.67 -12.83 1.12
CA TYR A 156 -9.20 -12.19 -0.08
C TYR A 156 -8.26 -11.19 -0.75
N PHE A 157 -7.15 -10.79 -0.11
CA PHE A 157 -6.19 -9.84 -0.67
C PHE A 157 -4.84 -10.51 -0.92
N ASN A 158 -4.19 -10.12 -2.00
CA ASN A 158 -2.90 -10.69 -2.37
C ASN A 158 -1.75 -9.91 -1.71
N PRO A 159 -0.99 -10.52 -0.77
CA PRO A 159 0.08 -9.82 -0.07
C PRO A 159 1.26 -9.39 -0.96
N GLN A 160 1.39 -9.94 -2.16
CA GLN A 160 2.40 -9.50 -3.13
C GLN A 160 2.02 -8.19 -3.81
N ASN A 161 0.71 -7.93 -3.97
CA ASN A 161 0.20 -6.73 -4.62
C ASN A 161 -0.23 -5.64 -3.63
N GLU A 162 -0.47 -6.04 -2.36
CA GLU A 162 -1.03 -5.17 -1.34
C GLU A 162 -0.30 -5.42 -0.02
N GLN A 163 0.19 -4.36 0.60
CA GLN A 163 0.92 -4.47 1.86
C GLN A 163 -0.08 -4.67 3.01
N ILE A 164 -0.48 -5.91 3.27
CA ILE A 164 -1.42 -6.27 4.34
C ILE A 164 -0.83 -5.88 5.70
N PRO A 165 -1.58 -5.13 6.53
CA PRO A 165 -1.13 -4.72 7.86
C PRO A 165 -0.93 -5.93 8.79
N TYR A 166 -0.03 -5.81 9.74
CA TYR A 166 0.05 -6.76 10.85
C TYR A 166 -1.16 -6.63 11.78
N ASP A 167 -1.42 -7.67 12.58
CA ASP A 167 -2.52 -7.64 13.54
C ASP A 167 -2.40 -6.49 14.55
N GLU A 168 -1.18 -6.14 14.95
CA GLU A 168 -0.90 -5.01 15.83
C GLU A 168 -1.28 -3.67 15.18
N GLU A 169 -1.00 -3.50 13.88
CA GLU A 169 -1.43 -2.31 13.12
C GLU A 169 -2.96 -2.25 13.01
N LEU A 170 -3.61 -3.39 12.77
CA LEU A 170 -5.07 -3.46 12.72
C LEU A 170 -5.72 -3.12 14.06
N VAL A 171 -5.13 -3.57 15.17
CA VAL A 171 -5.56 -3.19 16.54
C VAL A 171 -5.43 -1.67 16.74
N ASP A 172 -4.33 -1.07 16.30
CA ASP A 172 -4.12 0.37 16.41
C ASP A 172 -5.10 1.15 15.53
N TYR A 173 -5.41 0.70 14.32
CA TYR A 173 -6.47 1.28 13.49
C TYR A 173 -7.85 1.19 14.19
N ALA A 174 -8.17 0.07 14.81
CA ALA A 174 -9.43 -0.09 15.53
C ALA A 174 -9.52 0.85 16.76
N ARG A 175 -8.44 0.96 17.54
CA ARG A 175 -8.36 1.90 18.69
C ARG A 175 -8.52 3.36 18.29
N GLN A 176 -8.05 3.73 17.11
CA GLN A 176 -8.20 5.06 16.55
C GLN A 176 -9.58 5.30 15.91
N GLY A 177 -10.44 4.28 15.84
CA GLY A 177 -11.73 4.37 15.16
C GLY A 177 -11.62 4.40 13.64
N HIS A 178 -10.58 3.82 13.08
CA HIS A 178 -10.31 3.82 11.64
C HIS A 178 -10.69 2.51 10.93
N VAL A 179 -11.43 1.65 11.61
CA VAL A 179 -11.97 0.41 11.04
C VAL A 179 -13.49 0.41 11.19
N LEU A 180 -14.19 0.37 10.06
CA LEU A 180 -15.64 0.18 10.01
C LEU A 180 -15.95 -1.28 9.72
N VAL A 181 -16.95 -1.84 10.39
CA VAL A 181 -17.50 -3.16 10.07
C VAL A 181 -18.99 -3.06 9.79
N CYS A 182 -19.46 -3.88 8.85
CA CYS A 182 -20.86 -4.10 8.58
C CYS A 182 -21.25 -5.46 9.09
N GLU A 183 -22.25 -5.52 9.97
CA GLU A 183 -22.77 -6.76 10.50
C GLU A 183 -24.09 -7.16 9.82
N GLU A 184 -24.14 -8.41 9.38
CA GLU A 184 -25.35 -9.05 8.86
C GLU A 184 -25.50 -10.43 9.50
N GLN A 185 -26.65 -10.70 10.08
CA GLN A 185 -26.94 -12.01 10.69
C GLN A 185 -25.89 -12.44 11.74
N GLY A 186 -25.35 -11.50 12.51
CA GLY A 186 -24.34 -11.76 13.53
C GLY A 186 -22.95 -12.07 12.98
N LYS A 187 -22.68 -11.78 11.70
CA LYS A 187 -21.36 -11.98 11.05
C LYS A 187 -20.87 -10.68 10.46
N ILE A 188 -19.55 -10.52 10.39
CA ILE A 188 -18.93 -9.42 9.63
C ILE A 188 -19.13 -9.71 8.14
N ALA A 189 -20.06 -8.97 7.53
CA ALA A 189 -20.40 -9.05 6.12
C ALA A 189 -19.47 -8.20 5.23
N GLY A 190 -18.72 -7.29 5.82
CA GLY A 190 -17.70 -6.46 5.17
C GLY A 190 -17.04 -5.52 6.14
N PHE A 191 -15.95 -4.93 5.71
CA PHE A 191 -15.21 -3.93 6.48
C PHE A 191 -14.61 -2.85 5.56
N LEU A 192 -14.23 -1.73 6.17
CA LEU A 192 -13.49 -0.66 5.53
C LEU A 192 -12.46 -0.13 6.50
N ILE A 193 -11.19 -0.03 6.07
CA ILE A 193 -10.08 0.50 6.85
C ILE A 193 -9.61 1.77 6.17
N TYR A 194 -9.39 2.82 6.95
CA TYR A 194 -8.97 4.12 6.44
C TYR A 194 -7.96 4.81 7.36
N GLU A 195 -7.29 5.81 6.82
CA GLU A 195 -6.41 6.71 7.55
C GLU A 195 -6.89 8.14 7.39
N LEU A 196 -6.75 8.92 8.45
CA LEU A 196 -7.02 10.34 8.45
C LEU A 196 -5.69 11.11 8.57
N ASN A 197 -5.19 11.60 7.45
CA ASN A 197 -3.91 12.30 7.36
C ASN A 197 -4.16 13.80 7.15
N ALA A 198 -4.17 14.58 8.24
CA ALA A 198 -4.51 16.00 8.26
C ALA A 198 -5.86 16.27 7.57
N THR A 199 -5.87 16.75 6.32
CA THR A 199 -7.08 17.06 5.55
C THR A 199 -7.41 16.02 4.48
N THR A 200 -6.75 14.85 4.52
CA THR A 200 -6.94 13.77 3.55
C THR A 200 -7.47 12.53 4.23
N LEU A 201 -8.58 12.02 3.75
CA LEU A 201 -9.09 10.71 4.12
C LEU A 201 -8.60 9.68 3.10
N TYR A 202 -7.83 8.72 3.56
CA TYR A 202 -7.24 7.68 2.73
C TYR A 202 -7.88 6.32 3.01
N LEU A 203 -8.62 5.77 2.03
CA LEU A 203 -9.18 4.43 2.12
C LEU A 203 -8.10 3.41 1.80
N ARG A 204 -7.79 2.56 2.77
CA ARG A 204 -6.77 1.51 2.67
C ARG A 204 -7.34 0.22 2.12
N TYR A 205 -8.41 -0.27 2.75
CA TYR A 205 -9.06 -1.53 2.38
C TYR A 205 -10.58 -1.37 2.42
N TRP A 206 -11.24 -1.95 1.45
CA TRP A 206 -12.69 -1.99 1.37
C TRP A 206 -13.13 -3.35 0.86
N PHE A 207 -13.79 -4.10 1.72
CA PHE A 207 -14.16 -5.48 1.47
C PHE A 207 -15.65 -5.71 1.68
N THR A 208 -16.24 -6.53 0.82
CA THR A 208 -17.60 -7.10 0.99
C THR A 208 -17.51 -8.59 0.77
N HIS A 209 -17.90 -9.36 1.79
CA HIS A 209 -17.89 -10.80 1.72
C HIS A 209 -18.80 -11.30 0.58
N PRO A 210 -18.38 -12.30 -0.21
CA PRO A 210 -19.15 -12.80 -1.36
C PRO A 210 -20.60 -13.15 -1.05
N ASP A 211 -20.87 -13.76 0.10
CA ASP A 211 -22.21 -14.18 0.55
C ASP A 211 -23.18 -13.01 0.81
N PHE A 212 -22.67 -11.78 0.90
CA PHE A 212 -23.48 -10.59 1.22
C PHE A 212 -23.45 -9.52 0.12
N ARG A 213 -23.06 -9.87 -1.12
CA ARG A 213 -22.97 -8.91 -2.24
C ARG A 213 -24.30 -8.26 -2.60
N ASP A 214 -25.41 -8.96 -2.43
CA ASP A 214 -26.78 -8.50 -2.67
C ASP A 214 -27.29 -7.51 -1.60
N LYS A 215 -26.64 -7.45 -0.43
CA LYS A 215 -27.04 -6.63 0.73
C LYS A 215 -26.53 -5.18 0.68
N LYS A 216 -25.89 -4.76 -0.41
CA LYS A 216 -25.31 -3.41 -0.58
C LYS A 216 -24.30 -3.02 0.51
N VAL A 217 -23.65 -4.00 1.15
CA VAL A 217 -22.70 -3.83 2.25
C VAL A 217 -21.63 -2.79 1.90
N GLY A 218 -21.01 -2.93 0.72
CA GLY A 218 -19.97 -1.99 0.28
C GLY A 218 -20.46 -0.55 0.19
N SER A 219 -21.64 -0.32 -0.38
CA SER A 219 -22.21 1.04 -0.50
C SER A 219 -22.56 1.64 0.87
N ARG A 220 -23.00 0.82 1.81
CA ARG A 220 -23.34 1.24 3.18
C ARG A 220 -22.07 1.63 3.94
N LEU A 221 -21.00 0.84 3.86
CA LEU A 221 -19.69 1.15 4.42
C LEU A 221 -19.11 2.44 3.82
N LEU A 222 -19.21 2.61 2.49
CA LEU A 222 -18.67 3.80 1.84
C LEU A 222 -19.43 5.08 2.25
N ARG A 223 -20.74 5.00 2.47
CA ARG A 223 -21.50 6.14 3.00
C ARG A 223 -21.02 6.56 4.38
N ARG A 224 -20.74 5.60 5.26
CA ARG A 224 -20.16 5.89 6.57
C ARG A 224 -18.76 6.46 6.45
N PHE A 225 -17.94 5.94 5.56
CA PHE A 225 -16.61 6.49 5.27
C PHE A 225 -16.68 7.97 4.82
N PHE A 226 -17.66 8.35 4.00
CA PHE A 226 -17.85 9.75 3.63
C PHE A 226 -18.21 10.62 4.81
N GLU A 227 -19.00 10.12 5.76
CA GLU A 227 -19.34 10.84 6.99
C GLU A 227 -18.11 11.02 7.88
N GLU A 228 -17.24 10.01 8.01
CA GLU A 228 -15.97 10.14 8.72
C GLU A 228 -15.05 11.20 8.08
N GLY A 229 -15.13 11.32 6.78
CA GLY A 229 -14.33 12.29 6.01
C GLY A 229 -15.00 13.64 5.76
N ARG A 230 -16.12 13.98 6.38
CA ARG A 230 -16.88 15.21 6.09
C ARG A 230 -16.09 16.51 6.27
N ASP A 231 -15.16 16.51 7.24
CA ASP A 231 -14.32 17.66 7.59
C ASP A 231 -12.96 17.64 6.85
N THR A 232 -12.75 16.66 5.96
CA THR A 232 -11.53 16.58 5.11
C THR A 232 -11.69 17.44 3.87
N LYS A 233 -10.57 17.70 3.19
CA LYS A 233 -10.57 18.37 1.88
C LYS A 233 -10.57 17.38 0.73
N ARG A 234 -9.96 16.21 0.93
CA ARG A 234 -9.69 15.23 -0.12
C ARG A 234 -9.90 13.82 0.39
N GLN A 235 -10.44 12.97 -0.47
CA GLN A 235 -10.59 11.54 -0.25
C GLN A 235 -9.91 10.80 -1.39
N LEU A 236 -9.14 9.75 -1.10
CA LEU A 236 -8.39 9.02 -2.11
C LEU A 236 -8.19 7.54 -1.74
N PHE A 237 -7.86 6.75 -2.74
CA PHE A 237 -7.45 5.34 -2.62
C PHE A 237 -6.77 4.86 -3.92
N TRP A 238 -6.20 3.66 -3.86
CA TRP A 238 -5.66 2.97 -5.00
C TRP A 238 -6.58 1.86 -5.47
N VAL A 239 -6.68 1.66 -6.78
CA VAL A 239 -7.46 0.59 -7.39
C VAL A 239 -6.68 -0.06 -8.52
N ILE A 240 -6.78 -1.40 -8.63
CA ILE A 240 -6.18 -2.15 -9.73
C ILE A 240 -6.76 -1.65 -11.06
N ARG A 241 -5.91 -1.25 -12.00
CA ARG A 241 -6.29 -0.61 -13.28
C ARG A 241 -7.19 -1.48 -14.15
N THR A 242 -7.04 -2.79 -14.07
CA THR A 242 -7.87 -3.75 -14.82
C THR A 242 -9.24 -3.97 -14.20
N ASN A 243 -9.50 -3.43 -12.99
CA ASN A 243 -10.81 -3.56 -12.33
C ASN A 243 -11.79 -2.47 -12.79
N GLU A 244 -12.10 -2.47 -14.10
CA GLU A 244 -13.00 -1.48 -14.71
C GLU A 244 -14.35 -1.35 -14.01
N ASN A 245 -14.91 -2.46 -13.52
CA ASN A 245 -16.19 -2.45 -12.82
C ASN A 245 -16.13 -1.68 -11.50
N ALA A 246 -15.02 -1.80 -10.78
CA ALA A 246 -14.79 -1.04 -9.56
C ALA A 246 -14.58 0.46 -9.89
N ILE A 247 -13.75 0.77 -10.91
CA ILE A 247 -13.48 2.14 -11.35
C ILE A 247 -14.79 2.84 -11.75
N LYS A 248 -15.64 2.22 -12.59
CA LYS A 248 -16.95 2.77 -12.97
C LYS A 248 -17.83 3.07 -11.76
N ARG A 249 -17.82 2.18 -10.77
CA ARG A 249 -18.55 2.38 -9.51
C ARG A 249 -18.00 3.55 -8.70
N TYR A 250 -16.68 3.70 -8.65
CA TYR A 250 -16.05 4.81 -7.94
C TYR A 250 -16.31 6.15 -8.62
N CYS A 251 -16.31 6.19 -9.95
CA CYS A 251 -16.71 7.38 -10.70
C CYS A 251 -18.15 7.80 -10.37
N HIS A 252 -19.07 6.84 -10.17
CA HIS A 252 -20.45 7.13 -9.73
C HIS A 252 -20.49 7.81 -8.35
N TYR A 253 -19.50 7.57 -7.48
CA TYR A 253 -19.36 8.24 -6.19
C TYR A 253 -18.54 9.55 -6.26
N GLY A 254 -18.25 10.05 -7.46
CA GLY A 254 -17.55 11.31 -7.69
C GLY A 254 -16.02 11.22 -7.63
N PHE A 255 -15.46 10.01 -7.57
CA PHE A 255 -14.01 9.85 -7.71
C PHE A 255 -13.59 9.94 -9.18
N ASN A 256 -12.41 10.51 -9.40
CA ASN A 256 -11.77 10.59 -10.70
C ASN A 256 -10.37 9.98 -10.62
N GLU A 257 -9.92 9.39 -11.71
CA GLU A 257 -8.54 8.94 -11.83
C GLU A 257 -7.58 10.14 -11.75
N GLU A 258 -6.54 9.99 -10.98
CA GLU A 258 -5.44 10.94 -10.92
C GLU A 258 -4.28 10.39 -11.74
N ASN A 259 -3.48 11.24 -12.37
CA ASN A 259 -2.28 10.80 -13.09
C ASN A 259 -1.18 10.38 -12.09
N MET A 260 -1.52 9.40 -11.26
CA MET A 260 -0.63 8.76 -10.28
C MET A 260 -0.86 7.26 -10.35
N PHE A 261 0.21 6.53 -10.58
CA PHE A 261 0.20 5.09 -10.79
C PHE A 261 1.14 4.41 -9.80
N ASP A 262 0.86 3.14 -9.54
CA ASP A 262 1.76 2.22 -8.86
C ASP A 262 1.91 0.98 -9.74
N PHE A 263 3.12 0.74 -10.23
CA PHE A 263 3.47 -0.44 -11.01
C PHE A 263 4.19 -1.42 -10.10
N VAL A 264 3.55 -2.54 -9.84
CA VAL A 264 4.12 -3.61 -9.02
C VAL A 264 4.94 -4.53 -9.92
N MET A 265 6.26 -4.45 -9.81
CA MET A 265 7.19 -5.27 -10.59
C MET A 265 7.63 -6.47 -9.78
N ARG A 266 7.65 -7.64 -10.42
CA ARG A 266 8.05 -8.91 -9.82
C ARG A 266 9.29 -9.46 -10.54
N PHE A 267 10.25 -9.95 -9.76
CA PHE A 267 11.38 -10.75 -10.21
C PHE A 267 11.35 -12.12 -9.51
N GLY A 268 11.68 -13.19 -10.24
CA GLY A 268 11.59 -14.57 -9.75
C GLY A 268 10.21 -15.21 -9.93
N GLU A 269 10.09 -16.47 -9.51
CA GLU A 269 8.86 -17.28 -9.65
C GLU A 269 7.80 -16.98 -8.58
#